data_8d0cf8399634087c99b1c91eea372450
#
_entry.id   8d0cf8399634087c99b1c91eea372450
#
_cell.length_a   1.000
_cell.length_b   1.000
_cell.length_c   1.000
_cell.angle_alpha   90.00
_cell.angle_beta   90.00
_cell.angle_gamma   90.00
#
_symmetry.space_group_name_H-M   'P 1'
#
loop_
_entity.id
_entity.type
_entity.pdbx_description
1 polymer ?
#
loop_
_entity_poly.entity_id
_entity_poly.type
_entity_poly.pdbx_seq_one_letter_code
_entity_poly.pdbx_strand_id
1 'polypeptide(L)'
;SDVEGIAAVVHAYGIPLIVDEAHGAHLGFHPYFDKTALAKGADVVIHSFHKTLPSLTQTAILHVQGEIADRRRIFRYLDMLQSSSPSYVLMASIDNCVHLLAEKRDEMFVPYVKRLQEARAQLKRMKYLKLLETEHYDWSKIVVSAKGVGLSGRELYRILRVKYHLQMEMAAGTYVIAMTSVSDTDEGFQRLVKAFLEIDREIGLKNEQMNASKQMALNDVVEAMEDAMGRLPKNPQVM
;
A
#
# COMPACT_ATOMS: atom_id res chain seq x y z
N SER A 1 -5.17 13.07 -2.60
CA SER A 1 -6.22 14.02 -3.03
C SER A 1 -5.83 15.43 -2.62
N ASP A 2 -6.18 16.41 -3.43
CA ASP A 2 -6.00 17.84 -3.12
C ASP A 2 -7.13 18.30 -2.17
N VAL A 3 -6.96 18.02 -0.89
CA VAL A 3 -7.96 18.36 0.14
C VAL A 3 -8.07 19.88 0.30
N GLU A 4 -6.96 20.63 0.24
CA GLU A 4 -6.95 22.09 0.35
C GLU A 4 -7.74 22.75 -0.78
N GLY A 5 -7.51 22.34 -2.03
CA GLY A 5 -8.24 22.84 -3.19
C GLY A 5 -9.72 22.50 -3.14
N ILE A 6 -10.07 21.28 -2.73
CA ILE A 6 -11.48 20.86 -2.55
C ILE A 6 -12.14 21.69 -1.45
N ALA A 7 -11.49 21.86 -0.28
CA ALA A 7 -12.00 22.67 0.81
C ALA A 7 -12.30 24.12 0.35
N ALA A 8 -11.35 24.76 -0.33
CA ALA A 8 -11.53 26.11 -0.84
C ALA A 8 -12.75 26.26 -1.75
N VAL A 9 -12.97 25.27 -2.64
CA VAL A 9 -14.14 25.29 -3.56
C VAL A 9 -15.45 25.10 -2.79
N VAL A 10 -15.58 24.08 -1.93
CA VAL A 10 -16.86 23.81 -1.26
C VAL A 10 -17.21 24.88 -0.23
N HIS A 11 -16.22 25.44 0.46
CA HIS A 11 -16.40 26.53 1.43
C HIS A 11 -16.90 27.82 0.78
N ALA A 12 -16.50 28.11 -0.47
CA ALA A 12 -17.04 29.25 -1.21
C ALA A 12 -18.56 29.20 -1.40
N TYR A 13 -19.14 28.00 -1.29
CA TYR A 13 -20.59 27.77 -1.34
C TYR A 13 -21.22 27.48 0.03
N GLY A 14 -20.49 27.66 1.13
CA GLY A 14 -20.97 27.35 2.48
C GLY A 14 -21.20 25.86 2.73
N ILE A 15 -20.56 24.98 1.98
CA ILE A 15 -20.72 23.52 2.09
C ILE A 15 -19.56 22.96 2.91
N PRO A 16 -19.82 22.17 3.98
CA PRO A 16 -18.75 21.54 4.76
C PRO A 16 -18.07 20.41 3.99
N LEU A 17 -16.76 20.25 4.19
CA LEU A 17 -15.97 19.14 3.68
C LEU A 17 -15.86 18.04 4.73
N ILE A 18 -16.36 16.84 4.40
CA ILE A 18 -16.20 15.62 5.22
C ILE A 18 -15.19 14.74 4.55
N VAL A 19 -14.16 14.30 5.29
CA VAL A 19 -13.10 13.42 4.79
C VAL A 19 -13.05 12.13 5.62
N ASP A 20 -13.22 10.99 4.95
CA ASP A 20 -12.86 9.70 5.52
C ASP A 20 -11.35 9.51 5.38
N GLU A 21 -10.64 9.76 6.48
CA GLU A 21 -9.19 9.59 6.62
C GLU A 21 -8.88 8.43 7.56
N ALA A 22 -9.70 7.35 7.51
CA ALA A 22 -9.55 6.21 8.41
C ALA A 22 -8.15 5.58 8.39
N HIS A 23 -7.45 5.61 7.25
CA HIS A 23 -6.09 5.12 7.10
C HIS A 23 -5.02 6.18 7.31
N GLY A 24 -5.38 7.38 7.72
CA GLY A 24 -4.49 8.54 7.82
C GLY A 24 -4.29 9.07 9.24
N ALA A 25 -4.69 8.33 10.29
CA ALA A 25 -4.56 8.83 11.66
C ALA A 25 -3.11 9.15 12.08
N HIS A 26 -2.11 8.63 11.38
CA HIS A 26 -0.67 8.92 11.59
C HIS A 26 -0.18 10.20 10.89
N LEU A 27 -0.96 10.76 9.98
CA LEU A 27 -0.57 11.95 9.22
C LEU A 27 -0.33 13.14 10.16
N GLY A 28 0.62 14.00 9.80
CA GLY A 28 0.97 15.18 10.58
C GLY A 28 1.87 14.93 11.79
N PHE A 29 2.10 13.69 12.22
CA PHE A 29 2.95 13.39 13.37
C PHE A 29 4.45 13.35 13.07
N HIS A 30 4.83 13.29 11.78
CA HIS A 30 6.24 13.36 11.37
C HIS A 30 6.34 14.06 10.00
N PRO A 31 7.37 14.88 9.71
CA PRO A 31 7.53 15.60 8.45
C PRO A 31 7.61 14.73 7.19
N TYR A 32 7.89 13.45 7.34
CA TYR A 32 7.90 12.47 6.25
C TYR A 32 6.49 12.19 5.69
N PHE A 33 5.46 12.39 6.50
CA PHE A 33 4.07 12.21 6.11
C PHE A 33 3.41 13.56 5.83
N ASP A 34 2.39 13.54 4.98
CA ASP A 34 1.60 14.73 4.67
C ASP A 34 0.83 15.25 5.90
N LYS A 35 0.28 16.45 5.80
CA LYS A 35 -0.62 17.01 6.80
C LYS A 35 -1.95 16.24 6.81
N THR A 36 -2.62 16.23 7.95
CA THR A 36 -3.98 15.68 8.07
C THR A 36 -4.98 16.50 7.25
N ALA A 37 -6.11 15.88 6.89
CA ALA A 37 -7.21 16.58 6.25
C ALA A 37 -7.74 17.74 7.09
N LEU A 38 -7.68 17.65 8.44
CA LEU A 38 -7.99 18.76 9.34
C LEU A 38 -7.10 19.97 9.08
N ALA A 39 -5.78 19.78 9.02
CA ALA A 39 -4.82 20.84 8.76
C ALA A 39 -4.94 21.41 7.35
N LYS A 40 -5.58 20.68 6.44
CA LYS A 40 -5.89 21.08 5.06
C LYS A 40 -7.29 21.68 4.88
N GLY A 41 -7.99 21.95 5.98
CA GLY A 41 -9.26 22.69 5.97
C GLY A 41 -10.52 21.81 5.91
N ALA A 42 -10.44 20.50 6.06
CA ALA A 42 -11.65 19.68 6.20
C ALA A 42 -12.39 19.99 7.51
N ASP A 43 -13.72 20.08 7.47
CA ASP A 43 -14.55 20.42 8.63
C ASP A 43 -14.83 19.20 9.51
N VAL A 44 -14.95 18.02 8.89
CA VAL A 44 -15.20 16.76 9.57
C VAL A 44 -14.23 15.71 9.06
N VAL A 45 -13.51 15.04 9.96
CA VAL A 45 -12.56 14.01 9.59
C VAL A 45 -12.75 12.77 10.46
N ILE A 46 -12.75 11.60 9.83
CA ILE A 46 -12.87 10.31 10.49
C ILE A 46 -11.49 9.63 10.50
N HIS A 47 -10.98 9.31 11.70
CA HIS A 47 -9.76 8.54 11.89
C HIS A 47 -10.06 7.20 12.55
N SER A 48 -9.58 6.09 11.98
CA SER A 48 -9.50 4.81 12.67
C SER A 48 -8.13 4.70 13.34
N PHE A 49 -8.09 4.90 14.66
CA PHE A 49 -6.82 4.89 15.40
C PHE A 49 -6.12 3.52 15.32
N HIS A 50 -6.89 2.46 15.43
CA HIS A 50 -6.38 1.08 15.39
C HIS A 50 -5.67 0.67 14.09
N LYS A 51 -5.81 1.45 13.01
CA LYS A 51 -5.21 1.08 11.71
C LYS A 51 -3.76 1.53 11.59
N THR A 52 -3.41 2.67 12.15
CA THR A 52 -2.07 3.27 11.95
C THR A 52 -1.44 3.80 13.23
N LEU A 53 -2.14 3.78 14.35
CA LEU A 53 -1.68 4.20 15.66
C LEU A 53 -1.81 3.06 16.69
N PRO A 54 -1.08 3.11 17.82
CA PRO A 54 -1.09 2.05 18.84
C PRO A 54 -2.35 2.10 19.72
N SER A 55 -3.48 1.72 19.13
CA SER A 55 -4.78 1.65 19.79
C SER A 55 -5.49 0.35 19.45
N LEU A 56 -6.36 -0.13 20.34
CA LEU A 56 -7.09 -1.37 20.17
C LEU A 56 -8.03 -1.34 18.97
N THR A 57 -8.27 -2.50 18.37
CA THR A 57 -9.21 -2.68 17.26
C THR A 57 -10.58 -2.08 17.60
N GLN A 58 -11.23 -1.45 16.62
CA GLN A 58 -12.48 -0.70 16.69
C GLN A 58 -12.37 0.75 17.23
N THR A 59 -11.20 1.18 17.71
CA THR A 59 -11.03 2.57 18.14
C THR A 59 -11.06 3.53 16.94
N ALA A 60 -11.90 4.54 17.02
CA ALA A 60 -12.03 5.57 16.00
C ALA A 60 -12.37 6.93 16.65
N ILE A 61 -12.01 8.01 15.97
CA ILE A 61 -12.31 9.38 16.38
C ILE A 61 -12.95 10.13 15.22
N LEU A 62 -14.01 10.87 15.53
CA LEU A 62 -14.60 11.87 14.66
C LEU A 62 -14.13 13.24 15.12
N HIS A 63 -13.43 13.95 14.26
CA HIS A 63 -13.02 15.34 14.48
C HIS A 63 -14.01 16.28 13.80
N VAL A 64 -14.35 17.36 14.48
CA VAL A 64 -15.21 18.42 13.93
C VAL A 64 -14.60 19.77 14.25
N GLN A 65 -14.37 20.60 13.22
CA GLN A 65 -13.83 21.94 13.35
C GLN A 65 -14.62 22.95 12.52
N GLY A 66 -14.31 24.24 12.71
CA GLY A 66 -14.95 25.33 11.96
C GLY A 66 -16.43 25.54 12.36
N GLU A 67 -17.10 26.38 11.56
CA GLU A 67 -18.50 26.82 11.81
C GLU A 67 -19.46 26.37 10.70
N ILE A 68 -18.95 25.79 9.59
CA ILE A 68 -19.78 25.40 8.43
C ILE A 68 -20.52 24.10 8.71
N ALA A 69 -19.88 23.15 9.41
CA ALA A 69 -20.51 21.89 9.77
C ALA A 69 -21.52 22.07 10.92
N ASP A 70 -22.75 21.62 10.72
CA ASP A 70 -23.79 21.63 11.74
C ASP A 70 -23.49 20.58 12.83
N ARG A 71 -22.82 21.03 13.90
CA ARG A 71 -22.44 20.19 15.04
C ARG A 71 -23.63 19.53 15.72
N ARG A 72 -24.78 20.23 15.85
CA ARG A 72 -25.98 19.67 16.49
C ARG A 72 -26.52 18.48 15.70
N ARG A 73 -26.52 18.60 14.38
CA ARG A 73 -26.95 17.53 13.48
C ARG A 73 -26.01 16.35 13.55
N ILE A 74 -24.68 16.59 13.57
CA ILE A 74 -23.66 15.54 13.71
C ILE A 74 -23.86 14.79 15.03
N PHE A 75 -23.93 15.48 16.16
CA PHE A 75 -24.13 14.85 17.47
C PHE A 75 -25.44 14.07 17.54
N ARG A 76 -26.54 14.59 16.97
CA ARG A 76 -27.80 13.84 16.89
C ARG A 76 -27.65 12.50 16.17
N TYR A 77 -26.93 12.46 15.06
CA TYR A 77 -26.70 11.20 14.35
C TYR A 77 -25.74 10.27 15.10
N LEU A 78 -24.72 10.81 15.76
CA LEU A 78 -23.87 10.00 16.63
C LEU A 78 -24.66 9.35 17.74
N ASP A 79 -25.51 10.10 18.45
CA ASP A 79 -26.38 9.57 19.52
C ASP A 79 -27.33 8.47 19.03
N MET A 80 -27.78 8.56 17.77
CA MET A 80 -28.68 7.55 17.17
C MET A 80 -27.97 6.30 16.69
N LEU A 81 -26.71 6.42 16.22
CA LEU A 81 -26.02 5.36 15.50
C LEU A 81 -24.90 4.71 16.31
N GLN A 82 -24.36 5.39 17.33
CA GLN A 82 -23.34 4.80 18.21
C GLN A 82 -23.93 3.85 19.24
N SER A 83 -23.08 3.03 19.86
CA SER A 83 -23.50 2.15 20.94
C SER A 83 -24.01 2.94 22.14
N SER A 84 -25.11 2.50 22.75
CA SER A 84 -25.64 3.05 24.00
C SER A 84 -24.78 2.70 25.22
N SER A 85 -23.89 1.70 25.10
CA SER A 85 -22.99 1.24 26.16
C SER A 85 -21.53 1.37 25.67
N PRO A 86 -20.88 2.52 25.89
CA PRO A 86 -19.50 2.71 25.44
C PRO A 86 -18.55 1.76 26.17
N SER A 87 -17.59 1.21 25.42
CA SER A 87 -16.53 0.39 26.00
C SER A 87 -15.47 1.27 26.66
N TYR A 88 -15.40 1.26 27.98
CA TYR A 88 -14.35 1.99 28.71
C TYR A 88 -12.93 1.49 28.37
N VAL A 89 -12.79 0.21 28.01
CA VAL A 89 -11.51 -0.34 27.56
C VAL A 89 -11.05 0.33 26.25
N LEU A 90 -11.95 0.50 25.28
CA LEU A 90 -11.65 1.21 24.04
C LEU A 90 -11.39 2.70 24.28
N MET A 91 -12.14 3.33 25.16
CA MET A 91 -11.93 4.73 25.52
C MET A 91 -10.55 4.92 26.19
N ALA A 92 -10.19 4.07 27.14
CA ALA A 92 -8.88 4.08 27.79
C ALA A 92 -7.74 3.83 26.78
N SER A 93 -7.97 2.97 25.77
CA SER A 93 -7.02 2.74 24.71
C SER A 93 -6.79 3.97 23.83
N ILE A 94 -7.85 4.71 23.51
CA ILE A 94 -7.75 5.98 22.77
C ILE A 94 -6.98 7.01 23.61
N ASP A 95 -7.35 7.18 24.87
CA ASP A 95 -6.72 8.11 25.81
C ASP A 95 -5.22 7.83 25.96
N ASN A 96 -4.86 6.57 26.21
CA ASN A 96 -3.46 6.15 26.28
C ASN A 96 -2.69 6.39 24.97
N CYS A 97 -3.33 6.15 23.82
CA CYS A 97 -2.72 6.42 22.51
C CYS A 97 -2.43 7.92 22.34
N VAL A 98 -3.38 8.79 22.71
CA VAL A 98 -3.20 10.25 22.66
C VAL A 98 -2.09 10.71 23.61
N HIS A 99 -2.04 10.15 24.81
CA HIS A 99 -0.97 10.42 25.79
C HIS A 99 0.40 10.01 25.27
N LEU A 100 0.53 8.80 24.70
CA LEU A 100 1.77 8.33 24.06
C LEU A 100 2.21 9.25 22.91
N LEU A 101 1.29 9.71 22.08
CA LEU A 101 1.59 10.65 21.00
C LEU A 101 2.05 12.00 21.52
N ALA A 102 1.46 12.50 22.60
CA ALA A 102 1.84 13.75 23.20
C ALA A 102 3.26 13.72 23.81
N GLU A 103 3.62 12.62 24.47
CA GLU A 103 4.88 12.50 25.21
C GLU A 103 6.01 11.86 24.40
N LYS A 104 5.70 10.84 23.55
CA LYS A 104 6.69 9.96 22.93
C LYS A 104 6.59 9.92 21.41
N ARG A 105 5.98 10.91 20.78
CA ARG A 105 5.79 10.97 19.33
C ARG A 105 7.10 10.69 18.57
N ASP A 106 8.14 11.43 18.88
CA ASP A 106 9.40 11.33 18.15
C ASP A 106 10.13 10.00 18.42
N GLU A 107 10.04 9.46 19.63
CA GLU A 107 10.55 8.12 19.97
C GLU A 107 9.88 7.02 19.14
N MET A 108 8.62 7.20 18.76
CA MET A 108 7.85 6.24 17.96
C MET A 108 8.06 6.46 16.45
N PHE A 109 7.92 7.70 16.00
CA PHE A 109 7.89 7.99 14.57
C PHE A 109 9.26 8.03 13.91
N VAL A 110 10.31 8.52 14.58
CA VAL A 110 11.66 8.59 14.00
C VAL A 110 12.19 7.20 13.63
N PRO A 111 12.18 6.19 14.51
CA PRO A 111 12.59 4.84 14.14
C PRO A 111 11.69 4.19 13.08
N TYR A 112 10.38 4.42 13.15
CA TYR A 112 9.43 3.92 12.17
C TYR A 112 9.73 4.45 10.76
N VAL A 113 9.91 5.77 10.62
CA VAL A 113 10.24 6.40 9.33
C VAL A 113 11.57 5.88 8.78
N LYS A 114 12.57 5.70 9.64
CA LYS A 114 13.86 5.10 9.24
C LYS A 114 13.66 3.71 8.64
N ARG A 115 12.97 2.82 9.35
CA ARG A 115 12.66 1.45 8.87
C ARG A 115 11.91 1.48 7.53
N LEU A 116 10.92 2.36 7.42
CA LEU A 116 10.12 2.51 6.21
C LEU A 116 10.97 2.96 5.02
N GLN A 117 11.84 3.94 5.21
CA GLN A 117 12.75 4.42 4.17
C GLN A 117 13.74 3.34 3.72
N GLU A 118 14.34 2.60 4.67
CA GLU A 118 15.26 1.50 4.39
C GLU A 118 14.56 0.36 3.61
N ALA A 119 13.35 -0.01 4.01
CA ALA A 119 12.55 -1.02 3.32
C ALA A 119 12.23 -0.59 1.88
N ARG A 120 11.78 0.66 1.68
CA ARG A 120 11.50 1.20 0.35
C ARG A 120 12.75 1.25 -0.53
N ALA A 121 13.90 1.66 0.01
CA ALA A 121 15.17 1.66 -0.71
C ALA A 121 15.58 0.27 -1.19
N GLN A 122 15.34 -0.77 -0.39
CA GLN A 122 15.60 -2.16 -0.77
C GLN A 122 14.60 -2.64 -1.84
N LEU A 123 13.30 -2.36 -1.68
CA LEU A 123 12.26 -2.76 -2.63
C LEU A 123 12.40 -2.08 -4.00
N LYS A 124 12.99 -0.89 -4.08
CA LYS A 124 13.33 -0.23 -5.36
C LYS A 124 14.33 -1.02 -6.22
N ARG A 125 15.06 -1.98 -5.63
CA ARG A 125 16.02 -2.84 -6.35
C ARG A 125 15.37 -4.00 -7.10
N MET A 126 14.07 -4.25 -6.89
CA MET A 126 13.33 -5.28 -7.62
C MET A 126 13.38 -5.03 -9.13
N LYS A 127 13.57 -6.07 -9.91
CA LYS A 127 13.67 -5.99 -11.37
C LYS A 127 12.34 -6.25 -12.05
N TYR A 128 11.58 -7.19 -11.56
CA TYR A 128 10.35 -7.71 -12.15
C TYR A 128 9.11 -7.13 -11.45
N LEU A 129 9.05 -7.24 -10.13
CA LEU A 129 8.08 -6.51 -9.32
C LEU A 129 8.46 -5.03 -9.26
N LYS A 130 7.46 -4.16 -9.11
CA LYS A 130 7.69 -2.70 -9.06
C LYS A 130 7.07 -2.10 -7.83
N LEU A 131 7.88 -1.40 -7.03
CA LEU A 131 7.38 -0.50 -6.00
C LEU A 131 6.75 0.71 -6.70
N LEU A 132 5.45 0.93 -6.47
CA LEU A 132 4.73 2.06 -7.04
C LEU A 132 4.78 3.25 -6.08
N GLU A 133 5.10 4.41 -6.63
CA GLU A 133 5.11 5.70 -5.93
C GLU A 133 4.52 6.75 -6.86
N THR A 134 3.71 7.66 -6.31
CA THR A 134 3.09 8.76 -7.05
C THR A 134 3.34 10.07 -6.31
N GLU A 135 3.07 11.21 -6.95
CA GLU A 135 3.26 12.53 -6.36
C GLU A 135 2.46 12.72 -5.07
N HIS A 136 1.20 12.30 -5.06
CA HIS A 136 0.31 12.37 -3.89
C HIS A 136 0.16 10.98 -3.25
N TYR A 137 1.14 10.61 -2.46
CA TYR A 137 1.29 9.26 -1.92
C TYR A 137 1.35 9.25 -0.40
N ASP A 138 0.62 8.35 0.23
CA ASP A 138 0.82 8.05 1.64
C ASP A 138 2.00 7.09 1.81
N TRP A 139 3.13 7.62 2.27
CA TRP A 139 4.39 6.89 2.40
C TRP A 139 4.33 5.70 3.36
N SER A 140 3.33 5.63 4.25
CA SER A 140 3.08 4.48 5.12
C SER A 140 2.61 3.24 4.36
N LYS A 141 2.12 3.41 3.12
CA LYS A 141 1.67 2.33 2.26
C LYS A 141 2.82 1.85 1.36
N ILE A 142 3.02 0.54 1.29
CA ILE A 142 3.95 -0.09 0.35
C ILE A 142 3.10 -0.78 -0.72
N VAL A 143 3.08 -0.20 -1.92
CA VAL A 143 2.32 -0.73 -3.06
C VAL A 143 3.27 -1.40 -4.01
N VAL A 144 3.10 -2.71 -4.21
CA VAL A 144 3.94 -3.50 -5.11
C VAL A 144 3.10 -4.06 -6.25
N SER A 145 3.52 -3.75 -7.47
CA SER A 145 2.87 -4.20 -8.70
C SER A 145 3.60 -5.39 -9.31
N ALA A 146 2.83 -6.39 -9.73
CA ALA A 146 3.24 -7.53 -10.54
C ALA A 146 2.83 -7.35 -12.02
N LYS A 147 2.56 -6.12 -12.47
CA LYS A 147 2.19 -5.85 -13.86
C LYS A 147 3.32 -6.25 -14.82
N GLY A 148 3.00 -7.06 -15.81
CA GLY A 148 3.95 -7.50 -16.84
C GLY A 148 4.73 -8.77 -16.50
N VAL A 149 4.53 -9.39 -15.33
CA VAL A 149 5.22 -10.63 -14.93
C VAL A 149 4.31 -11.88 -14.89
N GLY A 150 3.12 -11.77 -15.43
CA GLY A 150 2.18 -12.90 -15.51
C GLY A 150 1.51 -13.26 -14.17
N LEU A 151 1.61 -12.41 -13.14
CA LEU A 151 0.94 -12.58 -11.86
C LEU A 151 -0.16 -11.52 -11.67
N SER A 152 -1.32 -11.96 -11.20
CA SER A 152 -2.32 -11.06 -10.68
C SER A 152 -1.97 -10.60 -9.26
N GLY A 153 -2.54 -9.46 -8.81
CA GLY A 153 -2.40 -9.03 -7.43
C GLY A 153 -2.92 -10.07 -6.42
N ARG A 154 -3.99 -10.79 -6.78
CA ARG A 154 -4.55 -11.87 -5.95
C ARG A 154 -3.60 -13.05 -5.81
N GLU A 155 -2.89 -13.45 -6.87
CA GLU A 155 -1.89 -14.50 -6.80
C GLU A 155 -0.69 -14.07 -5.98
N LEU A 156 -0.18 -12.85 -6.18
CA LEU A 156 0.88 -12.29 -5.35
C LEU A 156 0.49 -12.25 -3.87
N TYR A 157 -0.72 -11.80 -3.56
CA TYR A 157 -1.28 -11.81 -2.21
C TYR A 157 -1.30 -13.23 -1.62
N ARG A 158 -1.77 -14.22 -2.39
CA ARG A 158 -1.79 -15.62 -1.94
C ARG A 158 -0.41 -16.17 -1.64
N ILE A 159 0.58 -15.85 -2.48
CA ILE A 159 1.99 -16.25 -2.25
C ILE A 159 2.49 -15.64 -0.94
N LEU A 160 2.32 -14.33 -0.74
CA LEU A 160 2.74 -13.63 0.47
C LEU A 160 2.08 -14.22 1.73
N ARG A 161 0.77 -14.51 1.66
CA ARG A 161 0.03 -15.06 2.79
C ARG A 161 0.42 -16.49 3.13
N VAL A 162 0.50 -17.37 2.12
CA VAL A 162 0.69 -18.81 2.34
C VAL A 162 2.15 -19.16 2.57
N LYS A 163 3.07 -18.61 1.76
CA LYS A 163 4.50 -18.95 1.83
C LYS A 163 5.26 -18.14 2.86
N TYR A 164 4.91 -16.85 3.00
CA TYR A 164 5.66 -15.91 3.84
C TYR A 164 4.91 -15.50 5.12
N HIS A 165 3.66 -15.94 5.29
CA HIS A 165 2.78 -15.59 6.41
C HIS A 165 2.64 -14.07 6.59
N LEU A 166 2.54 -13.34 5.46
CA LEU A 166 2.35 -11.91 5.41
C LEU A 166 0.94 -11.58 4.90
N GLN A 167 0.15 -10.95 5.76
CA GLN A 167 -1.18 -10.47 5.43
C GLN A 167 -1.06 -9.06 4.85
N MET A 168 -1.48 -8.88 3.60
CA MET A 168 -1.57 -7.55 2.98
C MET A 168 -2.92 -6.92 3.31
N GLU A 169 -2.98 -5.61 3.26
CA GLU A 169 -4.24 -4.86 3.42
C GLU A 169 -5.19 -5.14 2.26
N MET A 170 -4.68 -5.12 1.04
CA MET A 170 -5.50 -5.28 -0.15
C MET A 170 -4.71 -5.89 -1.32
N ALA A 171 -5.44 -6.57 -2.20
CA ALA A 171 -4.96 -6.96 -3.52
C ALA A 171 -6.00 -6.57 -4.57
N ALA A 172 -5.57 -5.93 -5.67
CA ALA A 172 -6.45 -5.57 -6.77
C ALA A 172 -5.68 -5.61 -8.11
N GLY A 173 -6.35 -6.02 -9.17
CA GLY A 173 -5.75 -6.07 -10.50
C GLY A 173 -4.39 -6.79 -10.49
N THR A 174 -3.32 -6.03 -10.60
CA THR A 174 -1.93 -6.52 -10.65
C THR A 174 -1.07 -6.08 -9.46
N TYR A 175 -1.65 -5.56 -8.38
CA TYR A 175 -0.87 -5.04 -7.25
C TYR A 175 -1.40 -5.51 -5.90
N VAL A 176 -0.55 -5.41 -4.89
CA VAL A 176 -0.87 -5.57 -3.47
C VAL A 176 -0.48 -4.32 -2.71
N ILE A 177 -1.18 -4.08 -1.59
CA ILE A 177 -0.88 -2.98 -0.66
C ILE A 177 -0.54 -3.58 0.70
N ALA A 178 0.64 -3.27 1.20
CA ALA A 178 0.96 -3.43 2.61
C ALA A 178 0.75 -2.10 3.33
N MET A 179 0.05 -2.13 4.45
CA MET A 179 -0.10 -1.00 5.36
C MET A 179 0.90 -1.17 6.50
N THR A 180 1.66 -0.11 6.78
CA THR A 180 2.62 -0.09 7.87
C THR A 180 2.26 0.94 8.92
N SER A 181 2.75 0.76 10.14
CA SER A 181 2.46 1.61 11.29
C SER A 181 3.67 1.78 12.22
N VAL A 182 3.56 2.67 13.18
CA VAL A 182 4.58 2.86 14.22
C VAL A 182 4.80 1.61 15.08
N SER A 183 3.84 0.69 15.11
CA SER A 183 3.89 -0.55 15.90
C SER A 183 4.60 -1.70 15.17
N ASP A 184 4.95 -1.54 13.89
CA ASP A 184 5.67 -2.57 13.15
C ASP A 184 7.13 -2.66 13.59
N THR A 185 7.59 -3.89 13.78
CA THR A 185 8.94 -4.20 14.25
C THR A 185 9.98 -4.25 13.13
N ASP A 186 11.25 -4.20 13.50
CA ASP A 186 12.36 -4.42 12.56
C ASP A 186 12.24 -5.78 11.86
N GLU A 187 11.85 -6.83 12.61
CA GLU A 187 11.60 -8.16 12.05
C GLU A 187 10.46 -8.15 11.02
N GLY A 188 9.35 -7.45 11.30
CA GLY A 188 8.23 -7.30 10.39
C GLY A 188 8.65 -6.68 9.05
N PHE A 189 9.39 -5.58 9.09
CA PHE A 189 9.93 -4.94 7.89
C PHE A 189 10.91 -5.82 7.12
N GLN A 190 11.83 -6.50 7.84
CA GLN A 190 12.79 -7.42 7.23
C GLN A 190 12.10 -8.59 6.53
N ARG A 191 11.08 -9.19 7.15
CA ARG A 191 10.28 -10.27 6.55
C ARG A 191 9.55 -9.81 5.29
N LEU A 192 8.96 -8.61 5.32
CA LEU A 192 8.28 -8.02 4.16
C LEU A 192 9.24 -7.83 2.98
N VAL A 193 10.38 -7.18 3.23
CA VAL A 193 11.41 -6.93 2.21
C VAL A 193 11.96 -8.23 1.65
N LYS A 194 12.33 -9.17 2.51
CA LYS A 194 12.85 -10.49 2.12
C LYS A 194 11.86 -11.22 1.21
N ALA A 195 10.58 -11.25 1.59
CA ALA A 195 9.54 -11.92 0.81
C ALA A 195 9.43 -11.36 -0.61
N PHE A 196 9.36 -10.04 -0.76
CA PHE A 196 9.27 -9.43 -2.09
C PHE A 196 10.52 -9.65 -2.94
N LEU A 197 11.72 -9.53 -2.35
CA LEU A 197 12.98 -9.77 -3.07
C LEU A 197 13.14 -11.23 -3.50
N GLU A 198 12.71 -12.19 -2.68
CA GLU A 198 12.71 -13.61 -3.04
C GLU A 198 11.73 -13.92 -4.18
N ILE A 199 10.51 -13.38 -4.11
CA ILE A 199 9.51 -13.52 -5.18
C ILE A 199 10.03 -12.90 -6.48
N ASP A 200 10.60 -11.71 -6.43
CA ASP A 200 11.19 -11.03 -7.59
C ASP A 200 12.27 -11.89 -8.25
N ARG A 201 13.17 -12.49 -7.46
CA ARG A 201 14.19 -13.41 -7.94
C ARG A 201 13.60 -14.69 -8.56
N GLU A 202 12.59 -15.30 -7.93
CA GLU A 202 11.92 -16.49 -8.45
C GLU A 202 11.24 -16.24 -9.81
N ILE A 203 10.66 -15.06 -9.99
CA ILE A 203 10.11 -14.63 -11.28
C ILE A 203 11.23 -14.54 -12.33
N GLY A 204 12.39 -13.98 -11.96
CA GLY A 204 13.56 -13.90 -12.84
C GLY A 204 14.02 -15.26 -13.32
N LEU A 205 14.22 -16.21 -12.40
CA LEU A 205 14.65 -17.58 -12.73
C LEU A 205 13.65 -18.29 -13.66
N LYS A 206 12.35 -18.15 -13.43
CA LYS A 206 11.33 -18.71 -14.32
C LYS A 206 11.38 -18.12 -15.72
N ASN A 207 11.57 -16.81 -15.84
CA ASN A 207 11.68 -16.13 -17.13
C ASN A 207 12.94 -16.59 -17.89
N GLU A 208 14.07 -16.74 -17.22
CA GLU A 208 15.31 -17.25 -17.82
C GLU A 208 15.13 -18.68 -18.33
N GLN A 209 14.53 -19.57 -17.53
CA GLN A 209 14.24 -20.95 -17.94
C GLN A 209 13.29 -21.01 -19.14
N MET A 210 12.25 -20.19 -19.13
CA MET A 210 11.29 -20.11 -20.25
C MET A 210 11.95 -19.60 -21.54
N ASN A 211 12.83 -18.59 -21.43
CA ASN A 211 13.56 -18.07 -22.58
C ASN A 211 14.60 -19.09 -23.12
N ALA A 212 15.30 -19.80 -22.25
CA ALA A 212 16.20 -20.87 -22.64
C ALA A 212 15.46 -22.00 -23.38
N SER A 213 14.30 -22.42 -22.87
CA SER A 213 13.45 -23.43 -23.52
C SER A 213 12.94 -22.98 -24.89
N LYS A 214 12.52 -21.70 -25.00
CA LYS A 214 12.10 -21.14 -26.30
C LYS A 214 13.25 -21.08 -27.31
N GLN A 215 14.45 -20.70 -26.86
CA GLN A 215 15.63 -20.66 -27.73
C GLN A 215 16.03 -22.05 -28.20
N MET A 216 15.97 -23.07 -27.33
CA MET A 216 16.23 -24.45 -27.69
C MET A 216 15.23 -24.94 -28.75
N ALA A 217 13.93 -24.73 -28.54
CA ALA A 217 12.91 -25.09 -29.52
C ALA A 217 13.07 -24.35 -30.86
N LEU A 218 13.51 -23.09 -30.85
CA LEU A 218 13.81 -22.34 -32.07
C LEU A 218 15.00 -22.94 -32.82
N ASN A 219 16.07 -23.31 -32.11
CA ASN A 219 17.25 -23.94 -32.70
C ASN A 219 16.89 -25.29 -33.32
N ASP A 220 16.08 -26.13 -32.68
CA ASP A 220 15.58 -27.39 -33.20
C ASP A 220 14.80 -27.19 -34.51
N VAL A 221 13.98 -26.15 -34.59
CA VAL A 221 13.24 -25.82 -35.84
C VAL A 221 14.20 -25.36 -36.94
N VAL A 222 15.18 -24.53 -36.62
CA VAL A 222 16.18 -24.05 -37.60
C VAL A 222 16.98 -25.23 -38.15
N GLU A 223 17.46 -26.14 -37.31
CA GLU A 223 18.19 -27.33 -37.70
C GLU A 223 17.33 -28.23 -38.60
N ALA A 224 16.07 -28.46 -38.27
CA ALA A 224 15.12 -29.21 -39.08
C ALA A 224 14.89 -28.56 -40.48
N MET A 225 14.81 -27.22 -40.53
CA MET A 225 14.66 -26.50 -41.80
C MET A 225 15.93 -26.59 -42.66
N GLU A 226 17.13 -26.48 -42.07
CA GLU A 226 18.40 -26.62 -42.77
C GLU A 226 18.56 -28.04 -43.36
N ASP A 227 18.20 -29.07 -42.58
CA ASP A 227 18.21 -30.46 -43.01
C ASP A 227 17.20 -30.73 -44.17
N ALA A 228 16.00 -30.11 -44.07
CA ALA A 228 15.01 -30.18 -45.15
C ALA A 228 15.49 -29.49 -46.44
N MET A 229 16.12 -28.31 -46.34
CA MET A 229 16.68 -27.59 -47.49
C MET A 229 17.87 -28.29 -48.08
N GLY A 230 18.70 -28.96 -47.29
CA GLY A 230 19.83 -29.79 -47.77
C GLY A 230 19.40 -31.03 -48.58
N ARG A 231 18.16 -31.49 -48.38
CA ARG A 231 17.54 -32.59 -49.12
C ARG A 231 16.87 -32.19 -50.41
N LEU A 232 16.72 -30.89 -50.70
CA LEU A 232 16.19 -30.45 -52.00
C LEU A 232 17.15 -30.79 -53.13
N PRO A 233 16.69 -31.39 -54.23
CA PRO A 233 17.58 -31.74 -55.35
C PRO A 233 18.20 -30.46 -55.91
N LYS A 234 19.52 -30.43 -55.95
CA LYS A 234 20.26 -29.38 -56.65
C LYS A 234 19.79 -29.42 -58.11
N ASN A 235 19.17 -28.33 -58.52
CA ASN A 235 18.51 -28.03 -59.79
C ASN A 235 19.00 -28.92 -60.95
N PRO A 236 18.12 -29.64 -61.69
CA PRO A 236 18.50 -30.25 -62.94
C PRO A 236 18.77 -29.11 -63.92
N GLN A 237 19.98 -29.20 -64.55
CA GLN A 237 20.40 -28.28 -65.59
C GLN A 237 19.28 -28.13 -66.62
N VAL A 238 18.82 -26.90 -66.84
CA VAL A 238 18.04 -26.53 -68.03
C VAL A 238 19.00 -26.63 -69.19
N MET A 239 18.80 -27.65 -70.04
CA MET A 239 19.33 -27.64 -71.39
C MET A 239 18.50 -26.68 -72.24
#